data_522dbd5446a00c23cd5c9685cccd512c
#
_entry.id   522dbd5446a00c23cd5c9685cccd512c
#
_cell.length_a   1.000
_cell.length_b   1.000
_cell.length_c   1.000
_cell.angle_alpha   90.00
_cell.angle_beta   90.00
_cell.angle_gamma   90.00
#
_symmetry.space_group_name_H-M   'P 1'
#
loop_
_entity.id
_entity.type
_entity.pdbx_description
1 polymer ?
#
loop_
_entity_poly.entity_id
_entity_poly.type
_entity_poly.pdbx_seq_one_letter_code
_entity_poly.pdbx_strand_id
1 'polypeptide(L)'
;MEGLEKHITLKGTNEGYFLNVNEESSLDEIKKDLKELYENLKNDTAYEQEYDLTIDSGNRILKEEFKTFLSKSIAENTNFTVKRYAENVIDKELAHQWHKEDSALLMTRNIRNGQVVHSSRDIILIGDIRPGGLVRSAGSVIVIGNMQGIIHAGSKGDEEAIIVAPFTHNGQVRIGEHVEIIEHDEEPSVQIEKPQIVFLNDLHVIEFADVDKLMRIRPDFAKDVGGFEEWQKQL
;
A
#
# COMPACT_ATOMS: atom_id res chain seq x y z
N MET A 1 -16.63 22.17 -42.63
CA MET A 1 -17.10 22.52 -41.27
C MET A 1 -16.21 21.73 -40.31
N GLU A 2 -15.15 22.38 -39.86
CA GLU A 2 -14.33 21.81 -38.78
C GLU A 2 -15.20 21.78 -37.52
N GLY A 3 -15.51 20.57 -37.03
CA GLY A 3 -16.18 20.44 -35.76
C GLY A 3 -15.26 21.00 -34.68
N LEU A 4 -15.71 22.04 -33.98
CA LEU A 4 -15.02 22.54 -32.77
C LEU A 4 -14.81 21.34 -31.83
N GLU A 5 -13.57 20.90 -31.71
CA GLU A 5 -13.22 19.90 -30.72
C GLU A 5 -13.53 20.49 -29.34
N LYS A 6 -14.49 19.91 -28.64
CA LYS A 6 -14.82 20.31 -27.28
C LYS A 6 -13.73 19.77 -26.37
N HIS A 7 -13.08 20.66 -25.63
CA HIS A 7 -12.00 20.29 -24.69
C HIS A 7 -12.54 19.75 -23.36
N ILE A 8 -13.82 20.05 -23.05
CA ILE A 8 -14.55 19.48 -21.93
C ILE A 8 -15.96 19.08 -22.36
N THR A 9 -16.53 18.07 -21.72
CA THR A 9 -17.90 17.62 -21.95
C THR A 9 -18.55 17.18 -20.65
N LEU A 10 -19.66 17.81 -20.27
CA LEU A 10 -20.49 17.39 -19.14
C LEU A 10 -21.46 16.30 -19.59
N LYS A 11 -21.48 15.16 -18.90
CA LYS A 11 -22.39 14.05 -19.15
C LYS A 11 -23.09 13.63 -17.87
N GLY A 12 -24.40 13.43 -17.93
CA GLY A 12 -25.16 12.75 -16.88
C GLY A 12 -25.28 11.27 -17.20
N THR A 13 -25.05 10.43 -16.19
CA THR A 13 -25.20 8.97 -16.26
C THR A 13 -26.03 8.48 -15.09
N ASN A 14 -26.35 7.20 -15.04
CA ASN A 14 -27.02 6.59 -13.89
C ASN A 14 -26.15 6.61 -12.62
N GLU A 15 -24.85 6.81 -12.74
CA GLU A 15 -23.86 6.85 -11.65
C GLU A 15 -23.57 8.29 -11.19
N GLY A 16 -24.15 9.31 -11.82
CA GLY A 16 -23.94 10.72 -11.51
C GLY A 16 -23.45 11.54 -12.71
N TYR A 17 -22.91 12.71 -12.41
CA TYR A 17 -22.40 13.62 -13.44
C TYR A 17 -20.89 13.48 -13.60
N PHE A 18 -20.46 13.49 -14.89
CA PHE A 18 -19.06 13.38 -15.28
C PHE A 18 -18.67 14.58 -16.15
N LEU A 19 -17.59 15.26 -15.78
CA LEU A 19 -16.93 16.24 -16.61
C LEU A 19 -15.72 15.59 -17.26
N ASN A 20 -15.86 15.18 -18.51
CA ASN A 20 -14.76 14.61 -19.28
C ASN A 20 -13.87 15.73 -19.79
N VAL A 21 -12.58 15.62 -19.53
CA VAL A 21 -11.53 16.54 -19.99
C VAL A 21 -10.74 15.85 -21.09
N ASN A 22 -10.64 16.48 -22.26
CA ASN A 22 -9.85 15.93 -23.36
C ASN A 22 -8.36 15.92 -22.99
N GLU A 23 -7.72 14.76 -23.15
CA GLU A 23 -6.32 14.50 -22.78
C GLU A 23 -5.32 15.42 -23.51
N GLU A 24 -5.61 15.81 -24.74
CA GLU A 24 -4.72 16.59 -25.59
C GLU A 24 -4.91 18.12 -25.43
N SER A 25 -5.96 18.55 -24.75
CA SER A 25 -6.29 19.97 -24.60
C SER A 25 -5.30 20.69 -23.68
N SER A 26 -4.95 21.92 -24.02
CA SER A 26 -4.17 22.77 -23.12
C SER A 26 -5.00 23.23 -21.91
N LEU A 27 -4.33 23.59 -20.81
CA LEU A 27 -5.03 24.10 -19.61
C LEU A 27 -5.83 25.38 -19.88
N ASP A 28 -5.37 26.20 -20.83
CA ASP A 28 -6.05 27.44 -21.14
C ASP A 28 -7.30 27.22 -22.03
N GLU A 29 -7.28 26.23 -22.90
CA GLU A 29 -8.46 25.78 -23.66
C GLU A 29 -9.52 25.21 -22.71
N ILE A 30 -9.12 24.38 -21.76
CA ILE A 30 -10.01 23.85 -20.72
C ILE A 30 -10.66 24.99 -19.91
N LYS A 31 -9.87 25.99 -19.50
CA LYS A 31 -10.40 27.18 -18.78
C LYS A 31 -11.38 28.00 -19.61
N LYS A 32 -11.16 28.09 -20.92
CA LYS A 32 -12.04 28.80 -21.82
C LYS A 32 -13.39 28.07 -21.95
N ASP A 33 -13.33 26.76 -22.19
CA ASP A 33 -14.54 25.95 -22.35
C ASP A 33 -15.34 25.86 -21.04
N LEU A 34 -14.65 25.88 -19.88
CA LEU A 34 -15.33 25.95 -18.57
C LEU A 34 -16.18 27.20 -18.42
N LYS A 35 -15.71 28.36 -18.89
CA LYS A 35 -16.49 29.62 -18.85
C LYS A 35 -17.75 29.51 -19.70
N GLU A 36 -17.63 28.93 -20.89
CA GLU A 36 -18.77 28.70 -21.77
C GLU A 36 -19.76 27.71 -21.16
N LEU A 37 -19.25 26.65 -20.51
CA LEU A 37 -20.08 25.69 -19.77
C LEU A 37 -20.86 26.38 -18.65
N TYR A 38 -20.23 27.27 -17.86
CA TYR A 38 -20.91 28.00 -16.79
C TYR A 38 -22.03 28.91 -17.30
N GLU A 39 -21.84 29.58 -18.44
CA GLU A 39 -22.89 30.40 -19.05
C GLU A 39 -24.07 29.54 -19.50
N ASN A 40 -23.81 28.37 -20.06
CA ASN A 40 -24.86 27.44 -20.48
C ASN A 40 -25.65 26.88 -19.29
N LEU A 41 -24.95 26.49 -18.20
CA LEU A 41 -25.58 25.94 -17.02
C LEU A 41 -26.43 26.96 -16.23
N LYS A 42 -26.06 28.25 -16.24
CA LYS A 42 -26.86 29.32 -15.60
C LYS A 42 -28.24 29.50 -16.24
N ASN A 43 -28.39 29.14 -17.48
CA ASN A 43 -29.64 29.28 -18.24
C ASN A 43 -30.47 27.99 -18.25
N ASP A 44 -29.98 26.92 -17.64
CA ASP A 44 -30.64 25.61 -17.64
C ASP A 44 -31.21 25.30 -16.24
N THR A 45 -32.54 25.30 -16.14
CA THR A 45 -33.30 25.04 -14.91
C THR A 45 -33.15 23.58 -14.44
N ALA A 46 -32.59 22.69 -15.27
CA ALA A 46 -32.37 21.27 -14.88
C ALA A 46 -31.31 21.12 -13.79
N TYR A 47 -30.49 22.15 -13.52
CA TYR A 47 -29.37 22.08 -12.56
C TYR A 47 -29.56 23.00 -11.35
N GLU A 48 -30.80 23.16 -10.88
CA GLU A 48 -31.11 24.01 -9.71
C GLU A 48 -30.70 23.36 -8.36
N GLN A 49 -30.51 22.04 -8.31
CA GLN A 49 -30.09 21.30 -7.11
C GLN A 49 -28.58 21.11 -7.06
N GLU A 50 -28.06 20.76 -5.90
CA GLU A 50 -26.67 20.36 -5.74
C GLU A 50 -26.45 18.95 -6.29
N TYR A 51 -25.40 18.79 -7.10
CA TYR A 51 -25.03 17.53 -7.72
C TYR A 51 -23.58 17.20 -7.48
N ASP A 52 -23.30 15.92 -7.26
CA ASP A 52 -21.95 15.39 -7.20
C ASP A 52 -21.35 15.24 -8.60
N LEU A 53 -20.11 15.70 -8.77
CA LEU A 53 -19.40 15.67 -10.03
C LEU A 53 -18.12 14.85 -9.92
N THR A 54 -17.89 13.96 -10.88
CA THR A 54 -16.62 13.31 -11.12
C THR A 54 -15.94 13.97 -12.32
N ILE A 55 -14.68 14.39 -12.16
CA ILE A 55 -13.85 14.88 -13.28
C ILE A 55 -13.06 13.70 -13.81
N ASP A 56 -13.25 13.37 -15.08
CA ASP A 56 -12.55 12.31 -15.79
C ASP A 56 -11.54 12.93 -16.76
N SER A 57 -10.26 12.75 -16.49
CA SER A 57 -9.15 13.24 -17.32
C SER A 57 -8.50 12.14 -18.17
N GLY A 58 -9.08 10.94 -18.20
CA GLY A 58 -8.60 9.82 -19.01
C GLY A 58 -7.16 9.45 -18.68
N ASN A 59 -6.28 9.45 -19.69
CA ASN A 59 -4.87 9.11 -19.55
C ASN A 59 -3.98 10.32 -19.21
N ARG A 60 -4.55 11.38 -18.66
CA ARG A 60 -3.84 12.58 -18.26
C ARG A 60 -3.88 12.79 -16.75
N ILE A 61 -2.70 12.96 -16.15
CA ILE A 61 -2.56 13.38 -14.75
C ILE A 61 -2.75 14.90 -14.67
N LEU A 62 -3.72 15.34 -13.88
CA LEU A 62 -3.91 16.73 -13.56
C LEU A 62 -3.07 17.10 -12.33
N LYS A 63 -2.28 18.17 -12.43
CA LYS A 63 -1.52 18.69 -11.27
C LYS A 63 -2.47 19.17 -10.17
N GLU A 64 -2.09 19.01 -8.92
CA GLU A 64 -2.90 19.36 -7.73
C GLU A 64 -3.35 20.85 -7.74
N GLU A 65 -2.48 21.74 -8.21
CA GLU A 65 -2.84 23.15 -8.38
C GLU A 65 -4.04 23.35 -9.34
N PHE A 66 -4.07 22.56 -10.42
CA PHE A 66 -5.14 22.62 -11.40
C PHE A 66 -6.41 21.93 -10.92
N LYS A 67 -6.31 20.82 -10.18
CA LYS A 67 -7.44 20.16 -9.50
C LYS A 67 -8.10 21.13 -8.52
N THR A 68 -7.29 21.81 -7.71
CA THR A 68 -7.78 22.85 -6.78
C THR A 68 -8.50 23.98 -7.49
N PHE A 69 -7.92 24.47 -8.58
CA PHE A 69 -8.55 25.50 -9.43
C PHE A 69 -9.89 25.01 -9.99
N LEU A 70 -9.95 23.81 -10.56
CA LEU A 70 -11.19 23.23 -11.12
C LEU A 70 -12.27 23.10 -10.05
N SER A 71 -11.95 22.48 -8.91
CA SER A 71 -12.90 22.29 -7.82
C SER A 71 -13.49 23.62 -7.32
N LYS A 72 -12.62 24.60 -7.11
CA LYS A 72 -13.02 25.93 -6.65
C LYS A 72 -13.87 26.67 -7.71
N SER A 73 -13.40 26.69 -8.97
CA SER A 73 -14.09 27.38 -10.05
C SER A 73 -15.47 26.79 -10.35
N ILE A 74 -15.60 25.46 -10.30
CA ILE A 74 -16.88 24.76 -10.49
C ILE A 74 -17.84 25.09 -9.35
N ALA A 75 -17.40 24.99 -8.09
CA ALA A 75 -18.24 25.28 -6.93
C ALA A 75 -18.71 26.74 -6.85
N GLU A 76 -17.88 27.70 -7.31
CA GLU A 76 -18.23 29.12 -7.33
C GLU A 76 -19.20 29.51 -8.44
N ASN A 77 -19.25 28.77 -9.55
CA ASN A 77 -20.02 29.14 -10.75
C ASN A 77 -21.18 28.20 -11.06
N THR A 78 -21.31 27.08 -10.36
CA THR A 78 -22.35 26.06 -10.62
C THR A 78 -22.83 25.44 -9.30
N ASN A 79 -23.89 24.63 -9.37
CA ASN A 79 -24.36 23.80 -8.25
C ASN A 79 -23.72 22.41 -8.22
N PHE A 80 -22.56 22.23 -8.87
CA PHE A 80 -21.80 20.98 -8.82
C PHE A 80 -20.71 21.03 -7.77
N THR A 81 -20.57 19.92 -7.03
CA THR A 81 -19.46 19.69 -6.09
C THR A 81 -18.58 18.57 -6.60
N VAL A 82 -17.28 18.85 -6.83
CA VAL A 82 -16.33 17.85 -7.27
C VAL A 82 -16.02 16.89 -6.12
N LYS A 83 -16.42 15.63 -6.27
CA LYS A 83 -16.18 14.56 -5.27
C LYS A 83 -14.98 13.70 -5.63
N ARG A 84 -14.70 13.48 -6.89
CA ARG A 84 -13.66 12.58 -7.35
C ARG A 84 -13.02 13.04 -8.64
N TYR A 85 -11.72 12.74 -8.77
CA TYR A 85 -10.98 12.77 -10.02
C TYR A 85 -10.74 11.33 -10.47
N ALA A 86 -11.17 11.00 -11.70
CA ALA A 86 -10.92 9.71 -12.33
C ALA A 86 -9.77 9.90 -13.33
N GLU A 87 -8.67 9.22 -13.09
CA GLU A 87 -7.47 9.22 -13.91
C GLU A 87 -7.11 7.76 -14.20
N ASN A 88 -6.90 7.38 -15.47
CA ASN A 88 -6.55 6.02 -15.87
C ASN A 88 -5.04 5.76 -15.74
N VAL A 89 -4.28 6.76 -15.36
CA VAL A 89 -2.82 6.72 -15.25
C VAL A 89 -2.39 7.23 -13.89
N ILE A 90 -1.27 6.73 -13.43
CA ILE A 90 -0.62 7.16 -12.19
C ILE A 90 0.76 7.73 -12.51
N ASP A 91 1.19 8.72 -11.75
CA ASP A 91 2.57 9.20 -11.83
C ASP A 91 3.58 8.08 -11.55
N LYS A 92 4.60 7.98 -12.41
CA LYS A 92 5.59 6.91 -12.32
C LYS A 92 6.37 6.92 -11.00
N GLU A 93 6.64 8.09 -10.45
CA GLU A 93 7.36 8.23 -9.18
C GLU A 93 6.48 7.80 -8.02
N LEU A 94 5.20 8.17 -8.06
CA LEU A 94 4.19 7.73 -7.08
C LEU A 94 3.97 6.22 -7.14
N ALA A 95 3.86 5.65 -8.35
CA ALA A 95 3.77 4.21 -8.55
C ALA A 95 5.02 3.47 -8.02
N HIS A 96 6.21 4.03 -8.24
CA HIS A 96 7.46 3.49 -7.67
C HIS A 96 7.52 3.59 -6.15
N GLN A 97 6.99 4.66 -5.56
CA GLN A 97 6.91 4.79 -4.09
C GLN A 97 5.96 3.75 -3.51
N TRP A 98 4.76 3.61 -4.05
CA TRP A 98 3.80 2.58 -3.63
C TRP A 98 4.41 1.18 -3.74
N HIS A 99 5.00 0.85 -4.90
CA HIS A 99 5.65 -0.45 -5.07
C HIS A 99 6.79 -0.69 -4.07
N LYS A 100 7.54 0.35 -3.68
CA LYS A 100 8.56 0.23 -2.64
C LYS A 100 7.97 0.08 -1.25
N GLU A 101 6.87 0.72 -0.95
CA GLU A 101 6.21 0.65 0.36
C GLU A 101 5.51 -0.69 0.57
N ASP A 102 4.92 -1.27 -0.48
CA ASP A 102 4.18 -2.54 -0.43
C ASP A 102 5.07 -3.78 -0.62
N SER A 103 6.30 -3.63 -1.12
CA SER A 103 7.18 -4.78 -1.35
C SER A 103 8.08 -5.08 -0.17
N ALA A 104 8.26 -6.37 0.19
CA ALA A 104 9.22 -6.78 1.20
C ALA A 104 10.67 -6.44 0.81
N LEU A 105 11.50 -6.12 1.81
CA LEU A 105 12.93 -5.94 1.63
C LEU A 105 13.63 -7.30 1.57
N LEU A 106 14.00 -7.75 0.37
CA LEU A 106 14.80 -8.98 0.20
C LEU A 106 16.28 -8.69 0.40
N MET A 107 16.92 -9.44 1.30
CA MET A 107 18.35 -9.31 1.63
C MET A 107 19.02 -10.68 1.61
N THR A 108 20.25 -10.74 1.06
CA THR A 108 21.10 -11.94 1.04
C THR A 108 22.42 -11.62 1.72
N ARG A 109 22.47 -11.79 3.05
CA ARG A 109 23.69 -11.56 3.84
C ARG A 109 23.54 -12.07 5.27
N ASN A 110 24.66 -12.31 5.95
CA ASN A 110 24.67 -12.57 7.40
C ASN A 110 24.69 -11.26 8.19
N ILE A 111 23.95 -11.21 9.28
CA ILE A 111 23.92 -10.10 10.23
C ILE A 111 24.81 -10.49 11.42
N ARG A 112 25.87 -9.71 11.62
CA ARG A 112 26.92 -10.00 12.63
C ARG A 112 26.69 -9.21 13.91
N ASN A 113 27.45 -9.55 14.95
CA ASN A 113 27.43 -8.81 16.21
C ASN A 113 27.62 -7.28 15.98
N GLY A 114 26.77 -6.50 16.65
CA GLY A 114 26.75 -5.03 16.53
C GLY A 114 26.13 -4.49 15.25
N GLN A 115 25.74 -5.34 14.30
CA GLN A 115 25.03 -4.90 13.10
C GLN A 115 23.53 -4.81 13.33
N VAL A 116 22.94 -3.73 12.86
CA VAL A 116 21.50 -3.49 12.89
C VAL A 116 20.98 -3.32 11.47
N VAL A 117 19.97 -4.10 11.12
CA VAL A 117 19.16 -3.89 9.91
C VAL A 117 17.84 -3.28 10.33
N HIS A 118 17.42 -2.21 9.65
CA HIS A 118 16.13 -1.59 9.88
C HIS A 118 15.36 -1.42 8.57
N SER A 119 14.05 -1.72 8.59
CA SER A 119 13.14 -1.51 7.47
C SER A 119 11.80 -0.97 7.95
N SER A 120 11.16 -0.14 7.12
CA SER A 120 9.75 0.25 7.29
C SER A 120 8.77 -0.75 6.66
N ARG A 121 9.28 -1.81 6.04
CA ARG A 121 8.55 -2.85 5.30
C ARG A 121 8.92 -4.21 5.82
N ASP A 122 8.19 -5.24 5.42
CA ASP A 122 8.59 -6.62 5.67
C ASP A 122 10.02 -6.90 5.23
N ILE A 123 10.68 -7.80 5.93
CA ILE A 123 12.05 -8.23 5.62
C ILE A 123 12.04 -9.73 5.30
N ILE A 124 12.64 -10.10 4.17
CA ILE A 124 13.01 -11.47 3.85
C ILE A 124 14.54 -11.54 3.85
N LEU A 125 15.11 -12.18 4.86
CA LEU A 125 16.55 -12.36 5.02
C LEU A 125 16.96 -13.77 4.62
N ILE A 126 17.82 -13.88 3.61
CA ILE A 126 18.52 -15.13 3.27
C ILE A 126 19.92 -15.04 3.87
N GLY A 127 20.16 -15.72 4.98
CA GLY A 127 21.41 -15.68 5.74
C GLY A 127 21.17 -15.77 7.23
N ASP A 128 22.27 -15.82 8.00
CA ASP A 128 22.22 -15.98 9.44
C ASP A 128 22.14 -14.65 10.20
N ILE A 129 21.44 -14.68 11.32
CA ILE A 129 21.51 -13.63 12.34
C ILE A 129 22.39 -14.17 13.48
N ARG A 130 23.62 -13.65 13.57
CA ARG A 130 24.60 -14.06 14.58
C ARG A 130 24.30 -13.39 15.92
N PRO A 131 24.80 -13.96 17.05
CA PRO A 131 24.66 -13.34 18.37
C PRO A 131 25.07 -11.86 18.36
N GLY A 132 24.22 -11.01 18.95
CA GLY A 132 24.41 -9.55 18.95
C GLY A 132 24.06 -8.83 17.65
N GLY A 133 23.60 -9.54 16.62
CA GLY A 133 22.96 -8.96 15.43
C GLY A 133 21.48 -8.67 15.67
N LEU A 134 20.97 -7.59 15.08
CA LEU A 134 19.56 -7.18 15.21
C LEU A 134 18.95 -6.96 13.82
N VAL A 135 17.82 -7.60 13.59
CA VAL A 135 16.93 -7.31 12.44
C VAL A 135 15.64 -6.71 12.98
N ARG A 136 15.31 -5.49 12.53
CA ARG A 136 14.14 -4.74 12.96
C ARG A 136 13.29 -4.32 11.77
N SER A 137 12.01 -4.67 11.80
CA SER A 137 11.05 -4.28 10.77
C SER A 137 9.84 -3.58 11.37
N ALA A 138 9.23 -2.62 10.64
CA ALA A 138 7.91 -2.13 11.01
C ALA A 138 6.81 -3.15 10.68
N GLY A 139 7.01 -4.04 9.70
CA GLY A 139 6.16 -5.19 9.36
C GLY A 139 6.74 -6.51 9.85
N SER A 140 6.51 -7.57 9.09
CA SER A 140 6.93 -8.94 9.39
C SER A 140 8.40 -9.21 9.03
N VAL A 141 8.97 -10.30 9.59
CA VAL A 141 10.35 -10.72 9.30
C VAL A 141 10.38 -12.21 9.00
N ILE A 142 10.91 -12.57 7.83
CA ILE A 142 11.14 -13.95 7.42
C ILE A 142 12.64 -14.18 7.31
N VAL A 143 13.16 -15.19 7.99
CA VAL A 143 14.58 -15.56 7.98
C VAL A 143 14.76 -16.97 7.44
N ILE A 144 15.54 -17.06 6.35
CA ILE A 144 16.00 -18.33 5.76
C ILE A 144 17.48 -18.45 6.11
N GLY A 145 17.79 -19.12 7.22
CA GLY A 145 19.11 -19.26 7.82
C GLY A 145 19.02 -19.41 9.33
N ASN A 146 20.16 -19.44 10.03
CA ASN A 146 20.18 -19.62 11.48
C ASN A 146 19.86 -18.32 12.21
N MET A 147 18.99 -18.40 13.21
CA MET A 147 18.60 -17.28 14.07
C MET A 147 19.26 -17.44 15.44
N GLN A 148 20.26 -16.59 15.75
CA GLN A 148 21.00 -16.57 17.02
C GLN A 148 21.07 -15.15 17.62
N GLY A 149 20.43 -14.18 17.02
CA GLY A 149 20.44 -12.78 17.43
C GLY A 149 19.05 -12.30 17.88
N ILE A 150 18.71 -11.10 17.47
CA ILE A 150 17.45 -10.46 17.84
C ILE A 150 16.65 -10.18 16.56
N ILE A 151 15.38 -10.57 16.56
CA ILE A 151 14.41 -10.19 15.55
C ILE A 151 13.32 -9.35 16.21
N HIS A 152 13.01 -8.20 15.61
CA HIS A 152 11.93 -7.32 16.04
C HIS A 152 11.01 -7.02 14.87
N ALA A 153 9.87 -7.68 14.81
CA ALA A 153 8.77 -7.42 13.89
C ALA A 153 7.77 -6.42 14.50
N GLY A 154 7.01 -5.73 13.66
CA GLY A 154 5.98 -4.81 14.13
C GLY A 154 6.53 -3.64 14.94
N SER A 155 7.75 -3.18 14.68
CA SER A 155 8.50 -2.25 15.55
C SER A 155 7.90 -0.84 15.64
N LYS A 156 6.83 -0.56 14.94
CA LYS A 156 6.02 0.67 15.03
C LYS A 156 4.66 0.45 15.73
N GLY A 157 4.50 -0.67 16.42
CA GLY A 157 3.27 -1.03 17.12
C GLY A 157 2.34 -1.93 16.32
N ASP A 158 2.80 -2.53 15.23
CA ASP A 158 2.05 -3.53 14.49
C ASP A 158 2.12 -4.89 15.21
N GLU A 159 1.04 -5.25 15.89
CA GLU A 159 0.89 -6.50 16.63
C GLU A 159 0.44 -7.67 15.73
N GLU A 160 -0.02 -7.38 14.51
CA GLU A 160 -0.36 -8.39 13.52
C GLU A 160 0.88 -8.93 12.77
N ALA A 161 2.03 -8.24 12.91
CA ALA A 161 3.28 -8.69 12.33
C ALA A 161 3.68 -10.08 12.84
N ILE A 162 4.33 -10.86 11.98
CA ILE A 162 4.82 -12.19 12.30
C ILE A 162 6.33 -12.30 12.12
N ILE A 163 6.91 -13.30 12.76
CA ILE A 163 8.30 -13.71 12.53
C ILE A 163 8.28 -15.16 12.04
N VAL A 164 8.98 -15.45 10.94
CA VAL A 164 9.19 -16.81 10.47
C VAL A 164 10.68 -17.10 10.46
N ALA A 165 11.13 -18.06 11.27
CA ALA A 165 12.54 -18.44 11.36
C ALA A 165 12.69 -19.86 11.94
N PRO A 166 13.85 -20.53 11.76
CA PRO A 166 14.21 -21.69 12.55
C PRO A 166 14.74 -21.22 13.92
N PHE A 167 14.13 -21.67 14.99
CA PHE A 167 14.48 -21.31 16.37
C PHE A 167 15.26 -22.43 17.06
N THR A 168 16.41 -22.77 16.52
CA THR A 168 17.27 -23.87 16.99
C THR A 168 18.34 -23.43 17.99
N HIS A 169 18.50 -22.14 18.19
CA HIS A 169 19.55 -21.54 19.01
C HIS A 169 18.99 -20.48 19.93
N ASN A 170 19.75 -20.13 20.95
CA ASN A 170 19.40 -19.02 21.84
C ASN A 170 19.29 -17.72 21.05
N GLY A 171 18.24 -16.95 21.33
CA GLY A 171 17.96 -15.72 20.66
C GLY A 171 16.82 -14.95 21.29
N GLN A 172 16.40 -13.87 20.65
CA GLN A 172 15.28 -13.05 21.12
C GLN A 172 14.37 -12.69 19.97
N VAL A 173 13.08 -12.83 20.20
CA VAL A 173 12.03 -12.33 19.28
C VAL A 173 11.22 -11.25 19.94
N ARG A 174 10.80 -10.27 19.13
CA ARG A 174 9.93 -9.18 19.56
C ARG A 174 8.86 -8.95 18.50
N ILE A 175 7.62 -8.76 18.95
CA ILE A 175 6.50 -8.32 18.10
C ILE A 175 5.83 -7.13 18.79
N GLY A 176 5.80 -5.98 18.13
CA GLY A 176 5.38 -4.74 18.78
C GLY A 176 6.22 -4.45 20.02
N GLU A 177 5.57 -4.38 21.19
CA GLU A 177 6.21 -4.17 22.48
C GLU A 177 6.47 -5.49 23.24
N HIS A 178 6.02 -6.62 22.71
CA HIS A 178 6.14 -7.93 23.37
C HIS A 178 7.49 -8.59 23.06
N VAL A 179 8.05 -9.26 24.04
CA VAL A 179 9.41 -9.84 23.99
C VAL A 179 9.37 -11.27 24.49
N GLU A 180 10.02 -12.17 23.77
CA GLU A 180 10.25 -13.54 24.19
C GLU A 180 11.73 -13.91 24.01
N ILE A 181 12.31 -14.57 25.02
CA ILE A 181 13.68 -15.06 24.99
C ILE A 181 13.64 -16.56 24.70
N ILE A 182 14.37 -16.97 23.67
CA ILE A 182 14.49 -18.37 23.27
C ILE A 182 15.76 -18.90 23.89
N GLU A 183 15.61 -19.88 24.78
CA GLU A 183 16.71 -20.57 25.47
C GLU A 183 16.68 -22.05 25.12
N HIS A 184 17.84 -22.61 24.83
CA HIS A 184 18.06 -24.03 24.64
C HIS A 184 19.11 -24.49 25.59
N ASP A 185 18.82 -25.55 26.36
CA ASP A 185 19.72 -26.12 27.41
C ASP A 185 20.90 -26.91 26.80
N GLU A 186 20.78 -27.37 25.55
CA GLU A 186 21.80 -28.18 24.87
C GLU A 186 22.17 -27.56 23.50
N GLU A 187 23.43 -27.79 23.06
CA GLU A 187 23.80 -27.46 21.67
C GLU A 187 22.95 -28.31 20.71
N PRO A 188 22.32 -27.69 19.73
CA PRO A 188 21.45 -28.41 18.83
C PRO A 188 22.23 -29.47 18.08
N SER A 189 21.80 -30.72 18.21
CA SER A 189 22.20 -31.78 17.27
C SER A 189 21.83 -31.33 15.87
N VAL A 190 22.68 -31.56 14.86
CA VAL A 190 22.59 -31.12 13.48
C VAL A 190 21.30 -31.62 12.78
N GLN A 191 20.14 -31.25 13.25
CA GLN A 191 18.88 -31.45 12.60
C GLN A 191 18.45 -30.07 12.02
N ILE A 192 18.19 -30.05 10.72
CA ILE A 192 17.56 -28.90 10.07
C ILE A 192 16.14 -28.84 10.64
N GLU A 193 15.95 -28.02 11.66
CA GLU A 193 14.62 -27.80 12.19
C GLU A 193 13.80 -26.98 11.21
N LYS A 194 12.53 -27.36 11.11
CA LYS A 194 11.58 -26.63 10.26
C LYS A 194 11.40 -25.23 10.81
N PRO A 195 11.29 -24.22 9.95
CA PRO A 195 10.95 -22.88 10.40
C PRO A 195 9.59 -22.89 11.10
N GLN A 196 9.47 -22.06 12.13
CA GLN A 196 8.24 -21.84 12.88
C GLN A 196 7.78 -20.41 12.68
N ILE A 197 6.49 -20.17 12.92
CA ILE A 197 5.90 -18.83 12.98
C ILE A 197 5.84 -18.40 14.42
N VAL A 198 6.23 -17.17 14.70
CA VAL A 198 5.99 -16.46 15.95
C VAL A 198 5.00 -15.35 15.70
N PHE A 199 3.99 -15.27 16.53
CA PHE A 199 2.89 -14.29 16.40
C PHE A 199 2.33 -13.95 17.79
N LEU A 200 1.56 -12.87 17.86
CA LEU A 200 0.76 -12.56 19.03
C LEU A 200 -0.64 -13.17 18.87
N ASN A 201 -1.10 -13.87 19.91
CA ASN A 201 -2.47 -14.37 19.97
C ASN A 201 -3.45 -13.28 20.45
N ASP A 202 -4.74 -13.61 20.51
CA ASP A 202 -5.81 -12.69 20.97
C ASP A 202 -5.64 -12.21 22.42
N LEU A 203 -4.77 -12.87 23.21
CA LEU A 203 -4.43 -12.49 24.58
C LEU A 203 -3.16 -11.64 24.65
N HIS A 204 -2.63 -11.18 23.51
CA HIS A 204 -1.35 -10.46 23.39
C HIS A 204 -0.14 -11.21 23.97
N VAL A 205 -0.14 -12.54 23.84
CA VAL A 205 0.98 -13.40 24.25
C VAL A 205 1.66 -13.94 23.00
N ILE A 206 2.99 -13.98 23.04
CA ILE A 206 3.79 -14.59 21.97
C ILE A 206 3.56 -16.10 21.95
N GLU A 207 3.18 -16.62 20.79
CA GLU A 207 3.01 -18.05 20.51
C GLU A 207 3.84 -18.49 19.32
N PHE A 208 4.20 -19.79 19.34
CA PHE A 208 4.94 -20.46 18.27
C PHE A 208 4.04 -21.49 17.58
N ALA A 209 4.10 -21.55 16.27
CA ALA A 209 3.35 -22.51 15.47
C ALA A 209 4.13 -22.98 14.24
N ASP A 210 3.70 -24.10 13.67
CA ASP A 210 4.25 -24.58 12.40
C ASP A 210 3.84 -23.65 11.23
N VAL A 211 4.71 -23.53 10.22
CA VAL A 211 4.49 -22.63 9.05
C VAL A 211 3.23 -22.98 8.26
N ASP A 212 2.82 -24.25 8.27
CA ASP A 212 1.60 -24.72 7.61
C ASP A 212 0.32 -24.08 8.20
N LYS A 213 0.39 -23.56 9.42
CA LYS A 213 -0.71 -22.85 10.08
C LYS A 213 -0.81 -21.37 9.72
N LEU A 214 0.10 -20.81 8.90
CA LEU A 214 0.17 -19.39 8.56
C LEU A 214 -1.17 -18.85 8.06
N MET A 215 -1.76 -19.49 7.07
CA MET A 215 -3.02 -19.06 6.46
C MET A 215 -4.21 -19.08 7.43
N ARG A 216 -4.10 -19.86 8.53
CA ARG A 216 -5.11 -19.88 9.59
C ARG A 216 -4.87 -18.77 10.62
N ILE A 217 -3.59 -18.48 10.94
CA ILE A 217 -3.18 -17.49 11.92
C ILE A 217 -3.33 -16.09 11.35
N ARG A 218 -2.96 -15.90 10.07
CA ARG A 218 -3.02 -14.62 9.34
C ARG A 218 -3.61 -14.85 7.94
N PRO A 219 -4.94 -14.94 7.83
CA PRO A 219 -5.61 -15.20 6.54
C PRO A 219 -5.33 -14.12 5.49
N ASP A 220 -5.07 -12.89 5.94
CA ASP A 220 -4.84 -11.73 5.09
C ASP A 220 -3.37 -11.53 4.70
N PHE A 221 -2.44 -12.30 5.31
CA PHE A 221 -1.01 -12.20 5.04
C PHE A 221 -0.64 -12.37 3.55
N ALA A 222 -1.39 -13.20 2.82
CA ALA A 222 -1.17 -13.44 1.39
C ALA A 222 -1.89 -12.43 0.48
N LYS A 223 -2.84 -11.65 1.00
CA LYS A 223 -3.57 -10.65 0.20
C LYS A 223 -2.75 -9.41 -0.06
N ASP A 224 -1.84 -9.06 0.86
CA ASP A 224 -1.00 -7.88 0.75
C ASP A 224 0.23 -8.08 -0.15
N VAL A 225 0.57 -9.32 -0.50
CA VAL A 225 1.64 -9.62 -1.45
C VAL A 225 1.10 -9.52 -2.88
N GLY A 226 0.97 -8.30 -3.35
CA GLY A 226 0.54 -7.83 -4.66
C GLY A 226 0.14 -8.86 -5.72
N GLY A 227 -1.11 -8.81 -6.18
CA GLY A 227 -1.52 -9.39 -7.46
C GLY A 227 -2.13 -10.77 -7.46
N PHE A 228 -2.34 -11.44 -6.33
CA PHE A 228 -2.95 -12.79 -6.31
C PHE A 228 -4.46 -12.80 -6.60
N GLU A 229 -5.18 -11.70 -6.41
CA GLU A 229 -6.62 -11.63 -6.71
C GLU A 229 -6.96 -11.74 -8.20
N GLU A 230 -6.05 -11.35 -9.09
CA GLU A 230 -6.27 -11.47 -10.54
C GLU A 230 -6.11 -12.90 -11.06
N TRP A 231 -5.31 -13.75 -10.39
CA TRP A 231 -5.08 -15.13 -10.82
C TRP A 231 -6.25 -16.07 -10.51
N GLN A 232 -7.00 -15.82 -9.44
CA GLN A 232 -8.17 -16.65 -9.08
C GLN A 232 -9.38 -16.43 -9.99
N LYS A 233 -9.43 -15.35 -10.77
CA LYS A 233 -10.50 -15.07 -11.73
C LYS A 233 -10.29 -15.69 -13.12
N GLN A 234 -9.11 -16.33 -13.34
CA GLN A 234 -8.75 -16.94 -14.63
C GLN A 234 -8.70 -18.47 -14.61
N LEU A 235 -9.04 -19.12 -13.50
CA LEU A 235 -9.22 -20.56 -13.34
C LEU A 235 -10.71 -20.88 -13.12
#